data_68f4399e659330cbf32e58a26a15f04b
#
_entry.id   68f4399e659330cbf32e58a26a15f04b
#
_cell.length_a   1.000
_cell.length_b   1.000
_cell.length_c   1.000
_cell.angle_alpha   90.00
_cell.angle_beta   90.00
_cell.angle_gamma   90.00
#
_symmetry.space_group_name_H-M   'P 1'
#
loop_
_entity.id
_entity.type
_entity.pdbx_description
1 polymer ?
#
loop_
_entity_poly.entity_id
_entity_poly.type
_entity_poly.pdbx_seq_one_letter_code
_entity_poly.pdbx_strand_id
1 'polypeptide(L)'
;MSNNTNSFEPTYKTLDMEGGEFGQIQISSNVVAGIAGLAALEVKGVYSTIGSVANEIAGKFGMRNLGKGIRAVIDGNEVVIDMNISMMYGYNIMNTCSMIQDKVKQSVENMTGLECTKVNVCIAEVKVD
;
A
#
# COMPACT_ATOMS: atom_id res chain seq x y z
N MET A 1 18.12 13.56 -18.03
CA MET A 1 18.04 13.19 -17.64
C MET A 1 17.38 12.66 -17.14
N SER A 2 17.09 12.22 -17.23
CA SER A 2 16.53 11.58 -16.88
C SER A 2 15.85 11.64 -16.07
N ASN A 3 15.61 12.00 -15.82
CA ASN A 3 14.98 12.23 -15.04
C ASN A 3 13.71 11.84 -14.98
N ASN A 4 13.03 11.70 -15.78
CA ASN A 4 11.81 11.24 -15.74
C ASN A 4 11.67 9.93 -15.21
N THR A 5 12.56 9.21 -15.22
CA THR A 5 12.50 7.93 -14.63
C THR A 5 12.41 7.98 -13.16
N ASN A 6 12.63 9.12 -12.60
CA ASN A 6 12.57 9.24 -11.18
C ASN A 6 11.22 8.92 -10.62
N SER A 7 10.16 9.07 -11.40
CA SER A 7 8.84 8.80 -10.87
C SER A 7 8.65 7.34 -10.58
N PHE A 8 9.50 6.47 -11.09
CA PHE A 8 9.38 5.04 -10.84
C PHE A 8 10.37 4.51 -9.83
N GLU A 9 11.23 5.37 -9.36
CA GLU A 9 12.20 4.91 -8.38
C GLU A 9 11.60 4.93 -7.01
N PRO A 10 11.80 3.88 -6.23
CA PRO A 10 11.26 3.88 -4.88
C PRO A 10 12.02 4.84 -3.99
N THR A 11 11.31 5.38 -3.02
CA THR A 11 11.98 6.11 -1.97
C THR A 11 12.25 5.16 -0.84
N TYR A 12 13.34 5.40 -0.13
CA TYR A 12 13.76 4.53 0.94
C TYR A 12 13.75 5.29 2.25
N LYS A 13 13.41 4.57 3.29
CA LYS A 13 13.51 5.08 4.63
C LYS A 13 14.57 4.27 5.36
N THR A 14 15.53 4.96 5.93
CA THR A 14 16.53 4.31 6.74
C THR A 14 16.01 4.24 8.17
N LEU A 15 15.93 3.04 8.70
CA LEU A 15 15.53 2.84 10.08
C LEU A 15 16.76 2.87 10.95
N ASP A 16 16.72 3.75 11.94
CA ASP A 16 17.85 3.92 12.83
C ASP A 16 17.69 2.95 13.96
N MET A 17 18.36 1.83 13.84
CA MET A 17 18.27 0.80 14.87
C MET A 17 19.15 1.17 16.03
N GLU A 18 18.68 0.85 17.20
CA GLU A 18 19.44 1.12 18.37
C GLU A 18 20.72 0.37 18.32
N GLY A 19 21.79 1.04 18.51
CA GLY A 19 23.05 0.38 18.44
C GLY A 19 23.68 0.39 17.07
N GLY A 20 22.92 0.36 16.02
CA GLY A 20 23.37 0.56 14.66
C GLY A 20 24.61 -0.14 14.19
N GLU A 21 25.24 -0.95 15.01
CA GLU A 21 26.52 -1.53 14.67
C GLU A 21 26.40 -2.63 13.63
N PHE A 22 25.19 -3.13 13.40
CA PHE A 22 25.01 -4.16 12.41
C PHE A 22 24.60 -3.61 11.06
N GLY A 23 24.57 -2.29 10.90
CA GLY A 23 24.23 -1.69 9.63
C GLY A 23 22.89 -1.02 9.69
N GLN A 24 22.35 -0.74 8.52
CA GLN A 24 21.10 0.00 8.39
C GLN A 24 20.05 -0.86 7.73
N ILE A 25 18.80 -0.59 8.06
CA ILE A 25 17.68 -1.24 7.41
C ILE A 25 16.95 -0.17 6.62
N GLN A 26 16.73 -0.42 5.35
CA GLN A 26 16.04 0.52 4.48
C GLN A 26 14.78 -0.13 3.95
N ILE A 27 13.71 0.64 3.91
CA ILE A 27 12.42 0.16 3.42
C ILE A 27 12.02 1.01 2.22
N SER A 28 11.77 0.35 1.10
CA SER A 28 11.32 1.01 -0.11
C SER A 28 9.85 1.40 0.01
N SER A 29 9.49 2.55 -0.53
CA SER A 29 8.09 2.94 -0.57
C SER A 29 7.25 1.94 -1.37
N ASN A 30 7.85 1.24 -2.32
CA ASN A 30 7.15 0.20 -3.06
C ASN A 30 6.78 -0.98 -2.17
N VAL A 31 7.63 -1.28 -1.21
CA VAL A 31 7.32 -2.35 -0.25
C VAL A 31 6.13 -1.96 0.61
N VAL A 32 6.12 -0.71 1.06
CA VAL A 32 5.01 -0.23 1.86
C VAL A 32 3.71 -0.25 1.05
N ALA A 33 3.78 0.20 -0.20
CA ALA A 33 2.61 0.17 -1.07
C ALA A 33 2.12 -1.25 -1.29
N GLY A 34 3.04 -2.20 -1.42
CA GLY A 34 2.67 -3.61 -1.58
C GLY A 34 1.98 -4.16 -0.36
N ILE A 35 2.49 -3.83 0.83
CA ILE A 35 1.86 -4.25 2.08
C ILE A 35 0.44 -3.69 2.15
N ALA A 36 0.28 -2.41 1.81
CA ALA A 36 -1.03 -1.78 1.84
C ALA A 36 -1.98 -2.46 0.87
N GLY A 37 -1.49 -2.79 -0.33
CA GLY A 37 -2.33 -3.45 -1.33
C GLY A 37 -2.79 -4.82 -0.88
N LEU A 38 -1.88 -5.58 -0.31
CA LEU A 38 -2.24 -6.91 0.17
C LEU A 38 -3.25 -6.82 1.30
N ALA A 39 -3.05 -5.88 2.20
CA ALA A 39 -3.98 -5.70 3.31
C ALA A 39 -5.36 -5.32 2.81
N ALA A 40 -5.42 -4.42 1.84
CA ALA A 40 -6.70 -3.99 1.31
C ALA A 40 -7.46 -5.14 0.66
N LEU A 41 -6.75 -6.03 -0.01
CA LEU A 41 -7.39 -7.14 -0.68
C LEU A 41 -8.01 -8.14 0.28
N GLU A 42 -7.63 -8.08 1.54
CA GLU A 42 -8.23 -8.97 2.54
C GLU A 42 -9.57 -8.46 3.04
N VAL A 43 -9.93 -7.23 2.71
CA VAL A 43 -11.18 -6.66 3.17
C VAL A 43 -12.31 -7.10 2.25
N LYS A 44 -13.40 -7.56 2.83
CA LYS A 44 -14.56 -7.96 2.04
C LYS A 44 -15.11 -6.77 1.29
N GLY A 45 -15.42 -6.98 0.02
CA GLY A 45 -15.94 -5.93 -0.82
C GLY A 45 -14.90 -5.29 -1.71
N VAL A 46 -13.63 -5.55 -1.47
CA VAL A 46 -12.57 -5.03 -2.33
C VAL A 46 -12.36 -6.01 -3.47
N TYR A 47 -12.45 -5.52 -4.71
CA TYR A 47 -12.19 -6.35 -5.85
C TYR A 47 -10.71 -6.37 -6.19
N SER A 48 -10.12 -5.19 -6.28
CA SER A 48 -8.69 -5.09 -6.59
C SER A 48 -8.25 -3.67 -6.32
N THR A 49 -6.94 -3.47 -6.32
CA THR A 49 -6.40 -2.12 -6.42
C THR A 49 -6.28 -1.80 -7.90
N ILE A 50 -6.47 -0.54 -8.24
CA ILE A 50 -6.44 -0.15 -9.65
C ILE A 50 -5.04 -0.40 -10.18
N GLY A 51 -4.98 -1.05 -11.33
CA GLY A 51 -3.71 -1.33 -11.95
C GLY A 51 -3.18 -2.71 -11.68
N SER A 52 -3.83 -3.47 -10.79
CA SER A 52 -3.43 -4.84 -10.54
C SER A 52 -4.50 -5.77 -11.09
N VAL A 53 -4.13 -6.99 -11.34
CA VAL A 53 -5.06 -8.00 -11.81
C VAL A 53 -5.22 -9.02 -10.69
N ALA A 54 -6.40 -9.07 -10.12
CA ALA A 54 -6.59 -9.80 -8.88
C ALA A 54 -6.18 -11.26 -8.97
N ASN A 55 -6.52 -11.91 -10.07
CA ASN A 55 -6.20 -13.33 -10.18
C ASN A 55 -4.74 -13.59 -10.57
N GLU A 56 -3.97 -12.57 -10.85
CA GLU A 56 -2.56 -12.74 -11.14
C GLU A 56 -1.66 -12.32 -10.02
N ILE A 57 -2.23 -11.88 -8.94
CA ILE A 57 -1.47 -11.33 -7.85
C ILE A 57 -0.56 -12.35 -7.23
N ALA A 58 -1.11 -13.51 -6.97
CA ALA A 58 -0.39 -14.48 -6.21
C ALA A 58 0.74 -15.04 -7.03
N GLY A 59 1.89 -14.91 -6.52
CA GLY A 59 3.02 -15.65 -6.97
C GLY A 59 3.77 -15.12 -8.15
N LYS A 60 3.10 -14.60 -9.15
CA LYS A 60 3.83 -14.25 -10.35
C LYS A 60 4.53 -12.92 -10.25
N PHE A 61 3.85 -11.92 -9.77
CA PHE A 61 4.38 -10.57 -9.80
C PHE A 61 4.79 -10.04 -8.44
N GLY A 62 4.41 -10.72 -7.39
CA GLY A 62 4.80 -10.35 -6.06
C GLY A 62 4.28 -8.99 -5.64
N MET A 63 5.00 -8.39 -4.72
CA MET A 63 4.56 -7.15 -4.09
C MET A 63 4.49 -5.98 -5.04
N ARG A 64 5.33 -6.00 -6.07
CA ARG A 64 5.34 -4.87 -6.98
C ARG A 64 4.00 -4.67 -7.64
N ASN A 65 3.40 -5.78 -8.04
CA ASN A 65 2.12 -5.68 -8.72
C ASN A 65 1.00 -5.33 -7.77
N LEU A 66 1.11 -5.77 -6.54
CA LEU A 66 0.10 -5.47 -5.54
C LEU A 66 0.07 -4.00 -5.18
N GLY A 67 1.18 -3.31 -5.35
CA GLY A 67 1.24 -1.90 -5.02
C GLY A 67 0.78 -0.96 -6.12
N LYS A 68 0.40 -1.49 -7.27
CA LYS A 68 -0.07 -0.62 -8.34
C LYS A 68 -1.34 0.10 -7.92
N GLY A 69 -1.43 1.36 -8.29
CA GLY A 69 -2.57 2.18 -7.88
C GLY A 69 -2.47 2.66 -6.45
N ILE A 70 -1.34 2.41 -5.80
CA ILE A 70 -1.12 2.80 -4.42
C ILE A 70 0.15 3.62 -4.36
N ARG A 71 0.09 4.70 -3.62
CA ARG A 71 1.25 5.55 -3.44
C ARG A 71 1.54 5.67 -1.96
N ALA A 72 2.78 5.43 -1.59
CA ALA A 72 3.20 5.59 -0.20
C ALA A 72 4.26 6.66 -0.14
N VAL A 73 4.09 7.61 0.76
CA VAL A 73 5.06 8.68 0.96
C VAL A 73 5.56 8.56 2.38
N ILE A 74 6.86 8.34 2.51
CA ILE A 74 7.50 8.16 3.80
C ILE A 74 8.23 9.44 4.17
N ASP A 75 7.93 9.95 5.35
CA ASP A 75 8.55 11.17 5.84
C ASP A 75 8.90 10.95 7.30
N GLY A 76 10.19 10.84 7.58
CA GLY A 76 10.63 10.53 8.93
C GLY A 76 10.13 9.15 9.32
N ASN A 77 9.41 9.08 10.41
CA ASN A 77 8.82 7.83 10.87
C ASN A 77 7.37 7.68 10.46
N GLU A 78 6.88 8.57 9.62
CA GLU A 78 5.47 8.59 9.25
C GLU A 78 5.29 8.22 7.80
N VAL A 79 4.15 7.63 7.50
CA VAL A 79 3.83 7.32 6.12
C VAL A 79 2.38 7.69 5.85
N VAL A 80 2.15 8.22 4.66
CA VAL A 80 0.82 8.52 4.14
C VAL A 80 0.59 7.63 2.94
N ILE A 81 -0.56 7.02 2.86
CA ILE A 81 -0.87 6.10 1.80
C ILE A 81 -2.11 6.58 1.05
N ASP A 82 -1.98 6.64 -0.27
CA ASP A 82 -3.10 6.97 -1.15
C ASP A 82 -3.40 5.74 -1.99
N MET A 83 -4.64 5.32 -2.03
CA MET A 83 -5.05 4.10 -2.69
C MET A 83 -6.22 4.33 -3.61
N ASN A 84 -6.18 3.72 -4.79
CA ASN A 84 -7.31 3.67 -5.69
C ASN A 84 -7.82 2.23 -5.71
N ILE A 85 -9.08 2.06 -5.36
CA ILE A 85 -9.66 0.75 -5.11
C ILE A 85 -10.83 0.51 -6.05
N SER A 86 -10.93 -0.73 -6.52
CA SER A 86 -12.10 -1.20 -7.22
C SER A 86 -12.91 -2.04 -6.24
N MET A 87 -14.16 -1.68 -6.04
CA MET A 87 -15.03 -2.37 -5.10
C MET A 87 -16.02 -3.25 -5.82
N MET A 88 -16.53 -4.21 -5.10
CA MET A 88 -17.62 -5.04 -5.61
C MET A 88 -18.94 -4.35 -5.31
N TYR A 89 -19.84 -4.44 -6.25
CA TYR A 89 -21.20 -3.91 -6.07
C TYR A 89 -21.89 -4.62 -4.92
N GLY A 90 -22.63 -3.89 -4.16
CA GLY A 90 -23.42 -4.47 -3.07
C GLY A 90 -22.86 -4.24 -1.69
N TYR A 91 -21.66 -3.69 -1.61
CA TYR A 91 -21.07 -3.41 -0.31
C TYR A 91 -21.18 -1.92 0.00
N ASN A 92 -21.31 -1.61 1.28
CA ASN A 92 -21.41 -0.22 1.71
C ASN A 92 -20.04 0.44 1.59
N ILE A 93 -19.98 1.54 0.86
CA ILE A 93 -18.70 2.20 0.57
C ILE A 93 -18.02 2.68 1.84
N MET A 94 -18.78 3.37 2.69
CA MET A 94 -18.15 3.96 3.88
C MET A 94 -17.63 2.90 4.83
N ASN A 95 -18.39 1.83 5.01
CA ASN A 95 -17.93 0.76 5.89
C ASN A 95 -16.73 0.05 5.32
N THR A 96 -16.75 -0.21 4.02
CA THR A 96 -15.63 -0.90 3.38
C THR A 96 -14.39 -0.05 3.45
N CYS A 97 -14.49 1.25 3.18
CA CYS A 97 -13.34 2.14 3.25
C CYS A 97 -12.78 2.23 4.66
N SER A 98 -13.66 2.26 5.64
CA SER A 98 -13.20 2.30 7.03
C SER A 98 -12.42 1.05 7.38
N MET A 99 -12.88 -0.10 6.93
CA MET A 99 -12.18 -1.34 7.18
C MET A 99 -10.85 -1.39 6.45
N ILE A 100 -10.80 -0.84 5.24
CA ILE A 100 -9.53 -0.75 4.50
C ILE A 100 -8.54 0.10 5.28
N GLN A 101 -8.99 1.25 5.76
CA GLN A 101 -8.11 2.14 6.50
C GLN A 101 -7.53 1.47 7.73
N ASP A 102 -8.38 0.78 8.48
CA ASP A 102 -7.93 0.09 9.67
C ASP A 102 -6.95 -1.03 9.35
N LYS A 103 -7.28 -1.83 8.35
CA LYS A 103 -6.46 -2.97 8.02
C LYS A 103 -5.11 -2.56 7.47
N VAL A 104 -5.11 -1.55 6.62
CA VAL A 104 -3.87 -1.05 6.02
C VAL A 104 -2.98 -0.44 7.09
N LYS A 105 -3.57 0.38 7.95
CA LYS A 105 -2.80 1.00 9.01
C LYS A 105 -2.15 -0.05 9.89
N GLN A 106 -2.91 -1.04 10.31
CA GLN A 106 -2.37 -2.08 11.17
C GLN A 106 -1.26 -2.87 10.49
N SER A 107 -1.48 -3.25 9.25
CA SER A 107 -0.50 -4.08 8.55
C SER A 107 0.79 -3.34 8.31
N VAL A 108 0.68 -2.09 7.88
CA VAL A 108 1.87 -1.29 7.61
C VAL A 108 2.64 -1.04 8.91
N GLU A 109 1.95 -0.67 9.96
CA GLU A 109 2.63 -0.38 11.22
C GLU A 109 3.27 -1.62 11.82
N ASN A 110 2.59 -2.75 11.72
CA ASN A 110 3.12 -3.99 12.28
C ASN A 110 4.34 -4.47 11.54
N MET A 111 4.36 -4.31 10.24
CA MET A 111 5.47 -4.85 9.45
C MET A 111 6.64 -3.89 9.34
N THR A 112 6.39 -2.60 9.38
CA THR A 112 7.48 -1.65 9.13
C THR A 112 7.92 -0.87 10.36
N GLY A 113 7.06 -0.79 11.35
CA GLY A 113 7.35 0.05 12.51
C GLY A 113 7.13 1.53 12.26
N LEU A 114 6.72 1.90 11.05
CA LEU A 114 6.41 3.30 10.77
C LEU A 114 5.03 3.63 11.27
N GLU A 115 4.80 4.90 11.52
CA GLU A 115 3.47 5.35 11.92
C GLU A 115 2.68 5.72 10.67
N CYS A 116 1.57 5.05 10.45
CA CYS A 116 0.73 5.32 9.30
C CYS A 116 -0.28 6.38 9.70
N THR A 117 -0.04 7.61 9.28
CA THR A 117 -0.83 8.74 9.76
C THR A 117 -2.08 8.97 8.94
N LYS A 118 -2.08 8.56 7.67
CA LYS A 118 -3.24 8.72 6.81
C LYS A 118 -3.30 7.58 5.82
N VAL A 119 -4.52 7.09 5.61
CA VAL A 119 -4.80 6.17 4.52
C VAL A 119 -5.96 6.78 3.76
N ASN A 120 -5.67 7.32 2.60
CA ASN A 120 -6.68 7.96 1.76
C ASN A 120 -7.15 6.94 0.74
N VAL A 121 -8.44 6.65 0.75
CA VAL A 121 -9.00 5.62 -0.11
C VAL A 121 -9.92 6.27 -1.12
N CYS A 122 -9.65 6.03 -2.38
CA CYS A 122 -10.49 6.50 -3.46
C CYS A 122 -11.14 5.29 -4.12
N ILE A 123 -12.46 5.26 -4.14
CA ILE A 123 -13.16 4.18 -4.82
C ILE A 123 -13.31 4.63 -6.27
N ALA A 124 -12.47 4.08 -7.12
CA ALA A 124 -12.39 4.52 -8.50
C ALA A 124 -13.36 3.77 -9.41
N GLU A 125 -13.80 2.59 -8.98
CA GLU A 125 -14.68 1.78 -9.82
C GLU A 125 -15.47 0.83 -8.94
N VAL A 126 -16.65 0.45 -9.40
CA VAL A 126 -17.45 -0.58 -8.76
C VAL A 126 -17.72 -1.66 -9.80
N LYS A 127 -17.35 -2.87 -9.46
CA LYS A 127 -17.53 -4.01 -10.36
C LYS A 127 -18.88 -4.64 -10.12
N VAL A 128 -19.59 -4.84 -11.18
CA VAL A 128 -20.87 -5.53 -11.13
C VAL A 128 -20.68 -6.86 -11.82
N ASP A 129 -21.06 -7.90 -11.13
CA ASP A 129 -20.79 -9.23 -11.62
C ASP A 129 -21.61 -9.63 -12.80
#